data_743eba2daab772574992b6ae51e74d26
#
_entry.id   743eba2daab772574992b6ae51e74d26
#
_cell.length_a   1.000
_cell.length_b   1.000
_cell.length_c   1.000
_cell.angle_alpha   90.00
_cell.angle_beta   90.00
_cell.angle_gamma   90.00
#
_symmetry.space_group_name_H-M   'P 1'
#
loop_
_entity.id
_entity.type
_entity.pdbx_description
1 polymer ?
#
loop_
_entity_poly.entity_id
_entity_poly.type
_entity_poly.pdbx_seq_one_letter_code
_entity_poly.pdbx_strand_id
1 'polypeptide(L)'
;ARFVVAKANGASILLAPGCCQSVAKRAVTFKGTYGEGEAARTQPLTFSFDRPLNKKPFQILAHRGGGRTSDLLPASENSVEIIQLAERLGATGVEIDIRQTKDGTFIIYHDINLNLRLTQKTGLVGAIESYTYDQLSVFVRLFNGEKIPTLIESLDVILNQTALETVWLDSKDVRDMPRLRTIQQTYLQRAAQQGHRLNIYIGLPAQEQVTQFEQLPNHRQLPSICELDTSVAKRINATVWAPRWTLGQQIPSTVAMQQQGRKVFVWTLDVPEFIQQFIQNGSFDGILSNYVPSVAYYHYVQK
;
A
#
# COMPACT_ATOMS: atom_id res chain seq x y z
N ALA A 1 -20.20 5.06 16.55
CA ALA A 1 -21.60 4.73 16.21
C ALA A 1 -21.88 3.25 16.49
N ARG A 2 -23.13 2.91 16.79
CA ARG A 2 -23.61 1.51 16.86
C ARG A 2 -24.75 1.35 15.89
N PHE A 3 -24.77 0.24 15.15
CA PHE A 3 -25.82 -0.05 14.19
C PHE A 3 -26.45 -1.40 14.46
N VAL A 4 -27.73 -1.51 14.16
CA VAL A 4 -28.48 -2.76 14.19
C VAL A 4 -29.19 -2.92 12.85
N VAL A 5 -29.14 -4.12 12.29
CA VAL A 5 -29.89 -4.50 11.10
C VAL A 5 -30.89 -5.58 11.51
N ALA A 6 -32.16 -5.22 11.59
CA ALA A 6 -33.22 -6.15 11.89
C ALA A 6 -33.70 -6.90 10.62
N LYS A 7 -34.42 -8.02 10.80
CA LYS A 7 -35.04 -8.77 9.69
C LYS A 7 -35.87 -7.86 8.76
N ALA A 8 -36.69 -6.99 9.34
CA ALA A 8 -37.50 -6.00 8.62
C ALA A 8 -36.66 -4.95 7.84
N ASN A 9 -35.35 -4.82 8.17
CA ASN A 9 -34.43 -3.89 7.54
C ASN A 9 -33.48 -4.61 6.55
N GLY A 10 -33.78 -5.83 6.15
CA GLY A 10 -33.03 -6.58 5.15
C GLY A 10 -31.88 -7.43 5.69
N ALA A 11 -31.81 -7.73 7.01
CA ALA A 11 -30.75 -8.59 7.58
C ALA A 11 -30.67 -9.95 6.92
N SER A 12 -31.80 -10.55 6.53
CA SER A 12 -31.84 -11.82 5.81
C SER A 12 -31.17 -11.77 4.43
N ILE A 13 -31.17 -10.61 3.77
CA ILE A 13 -30.52 -10.41 2.48
C ILE A 13 -28.99 -10.46 2.65
N LEU A 14 -28.48 -9.86 3.74
CA LEU A 14 -27.04 -9.83 4.03
C LEU A 14 -26.48 -11.20 4.40
N LEU A 15 -27.33 -12.09 4.94
CA LEU A 15 -26.93 -13.44 5.36
C LEU A 15 -27.11 -14.50 4.27
N ALA A 16 -27.75 -14.15 3.15
CA ALA A 16 -27.97 -15.07 2.05
C ALA A 16 -26.65 -15.36 1.28
N PRO A 17 -26.38 -16.62 0.87
CA PRO A 17 -25.27 -16.93 -0.03
C PRO A 17 -25.35 -16.09 -1.32
N GLY A 18 -24.26 -15.45 -1.74
CA GLY A 18 -24.22 -14.58 -2.92
C GLY A 18 -24.92 -13.24 -2.72
N CYS A 19 -25.09 -12.77 -1.46
CA CYS A 19 -25.70 -11.49 -1.15
C CYS A 19 -25.09 -10.34 -1.96
N CYS A 20 -25.87 -9.28 -2.17
CA CYS A 20 -25.46 -8.00 -2.74
C CYS A 20 -25.30 -7.92 -4.27
N GLN A 21 -25.50 -8.99 -5.03
CA GLN A 21 -25.46 -8.90 -6.50
C GLN A 21 -26.76 -8.34 -7.11
N SER A 22 -27.89 -8.47 -6.41
CA SER A 22 -29.22 -8.04 -6.89
C SER A 22 -30.07 -7.32 -5.84
N VAL A 23 -29.42 -6.69 -4.85
CA VAL A 23 -30.15 -5.96 -3.79
C VAL A 23 -30.76 -4.70 -4.35
N ALA A 24 -32.08 -4.54 -4.20
CA ALA A 24 -32.77 -3.33 -4.61
C ALA A 24 -32.37 -2.13 -3.74
N LYS A 25 -32.38 -0.94 -4.33
CA LYS A 25 -32.13 0.32 -3.59
C LYS A 25 -33.04 0.39 -2.36
N ARG A 26 -32.48 0.73 -1.19
CA ARG A 26 -33.15 0.80 0.12
C ARG A 26 -33.69 -0.52 0.69
N ALA A 27 -33.42 -1.65 0.06
CA ALA A 27 -33.86 -2.95 0.59
C ALA A 27 -33.16 -3.33 1.90
N VAL A 28 -31.99 -2.75 2.16
CA VAL A 28 -31.25 -2.91 3.41
C VAL A 28 -31.09 -1.55 4.07
N THR A 29 -31.40 -1.48 5.36
CA THR A 29 -31.30 -0.26 6.15
C THR A 29 -30.59 -0.53 7.48
N PHE A 30 -29.56 0.26 7.78
CA PHE A 30 -28.86 0.27 9.06
C PHE A 30 -29.42 1.43 9.90
N LYS A 31 -30.01 1.13 11.05
CA LYS A 31 -30.48 2.12 12.01
C LYS A 31 -29.60 2.10 13.25
N GLY A 32 -29.25 3.25 13.76
CA GLY A 32 -28.41 3.38 14.92
C GLY A 32 -28.43 4.78 15.51
N THR A 33 -27.49 5.05 16.41
CA THR A 33 -27.32 6.34 17.02
C THR A 33 -25.86 6.79 16.97
N TYR A 34 -25.61 8.09 16.93
CA TYR A 34 -24.29 8.70 17.00
C TYR A 34 -24.22 9.80 18.05
N GLY A 35 -23.02 10.21 18.40
CA GLY A 35 -22.69 11.37 19.22
C GLY A 35 -21.36 11.94 18.75
N GLU A 36 -21.15 13.23 18.90
CA GLU A 36 -19.92 13.92 18.54
C GLU A 36 -18.93 13.86 19.71
N GLY A 37 -17.65 13.55 19.41
CA GLY A 37 -16.61 13.42 20.41
C GLY A 37 -16.98 12.43 21.51
N GLU A 38 -16.94 12.88 22.76
CA GLU A 38 -17.29 12.11 23.96
C GLU A 38 -18.80 12.18 24.31
N ALA A 39 -19.60 12.89 23.54
CA ALA A 39 -21.02 13.05 23.81
C ALA A 39 -21.79 11.73 23.75
N ALA A 40 -22.88 11.65 24.52
CA ALA A 40 -23.77 10.49 24.52
C ALA A 40 -24.31 10.20 23.11
N ARG A 41 -24.34 8.93 22.70
CA ARG A 41 -24.78 8.48 21.37
C ARG A 41 -26.30 8.42 21.29
N THR A 42 -26.95 9.57 21.28
CA THR A 42 -28.41 9.69 21.33
C THR A 42 -29.01 10.16 20.00
N GLN A 43 -28.22 10.74 19.12
CA GLN A 43 -28.72 11.24 17.84
C GLN A 43 -29.02 10.09 16.89
N PRO A 44 -30.22 10.04 16.26
CA PRO A 44 -30.59 8.97 15.34
C PRO A 44 -29.76 9.05 14.05
N LEU A 45 -29.37 7.87 13.55
CA LEU A 45 -28.63 7.73 12.30
C LEU A 45 -29.21 6.58 11.49
N THR A 46 -29.48 6.82 10.21
CA THR A 46 -30.00 5.80 9.29
C THR A 46 -29.19 5.83 8.00
N PHE A 47 -28.65 4.67 7.64
CA PHE A 47 -28.08 4.43 6.31
C PHE A 47 -28.97 3.45 5.56
N SER A 48 -29.20 3.74 4.29
CA SER A 48 -29.92 2.83 3.39
C SER A 48 -28.99 2.40 2.26
N PHE A 49 -29.10 1.15 1.87
CA PHE A 49 -28.37 0.64 0.71
C PHE A 49 -28.78 1.43 -0.53
N ASP A 50 -27.81 1.98 -1.21
CA ASP A 50 -28.00 2.72 -2.46
C ASP A 50 -27.74 1.82 -3.67
N ARG A 51 -26.55 1.21 -3.74
CA ARG A 51 -26.11 0.38 -4.85
C ARG A 51 -24.88 -0.47 -4.46
N PRO A 52 -24.56 -1.53 -5.21
CA PRO A 52 -23.29 -2.24 -5.06
C PRO A 52 -22.09 -1.32 -5.28
N LEU A 53 -21.00 -1.63 -4.62
CA LEU A 53 -19.73 -0.96 -4.84
C LEU A 53 -19.17 -1.32 -6.23
N ASN A 54 -18.35 -0.43 -6.78
CA ASN A 54 -17.55 -0.72 -7.97
C ASN A 54 -16.64 -1.94 -7.70
N LYS A 55 -16.64 -2.90 -8.63
CA LYS A 55 -15.85 -4.14 -8.54
C LYS A 55 -14.73 -4.23 -9.59
N LYS A 56 -14.49 -3.17 -10.33
CA LYS A 56 -13.39 -3.15 -11.31
C LYS A 56 -12.08 -3.40 -10.58
N PRO A 57 -11.20 -4.26 -11.09
CA PRO A 57 -9.88 -4.47 -10.51
C PRO A 57 -9.12 -3.14 -10.45
N PHE A 58 -8.64 -2.79 -9.27
CA PHE A 58 -7.88 -1.57 -9.04
C PHE A 58 -7.02 -1.71 -7.80
N GLN A 59 -5.77 -1.26 -7.85
CA GLN A 59 -4.87 -1.31 -6.71
C GLN A 59 -4.92 -0.01 -5.92
N ILE A 60 -5.29 -0.10 -4.67
CA ILE A 60 -5.27 0.99 -3.70
C ILE A 60 -4.06 0.74 -2.81
N LEU A 61 -2.97 1.48 -3.09
CA LEU A 61 -1.69 1.23 -2.46
C LEU A 61 -1.45 2.25 -1.34
N ALA A 62 -1.13 1.76 -0.17
CA ALA A 62 -0.79 2.59 0.99
C ALA A 62 0.70 2.94 0.96
N HIS A 63 1.02 4.22 0.81
CA HIS A 63 2.39 4.74 0.83
C HIS A 63 3.01 4.54 2.21
N ARG A 64 4.24 4.07 2.29
CA ARG A 64 4.98 3.79 3.54
C ARG A 64 4.25 2.87 4.52
N GLY A 65 3.57 1.88 3.98
CA GLY A 65 2.80 0.90 4.76
C GLY A 65 1.42 1.34 5.20
N GLY A 66 1.06 2.62 5.15
CA GLY A 66 -0.26 3.10 5.59
C GLY A 66 -0.45 4.61 5.54
N GLY A 67 0.61 5.38 5.35
CA GLY A 67 0.62 6.85 5.34
C GLY A 67 1.82 7.41 6.08
N ARG A 68 1.96 8.73 6.07
CA ARG A 68 3.11 9.42 6.69
C ARG A 68 2.91 9.61 8.19
N THR A 69 4.01 9.54 8.94
CA THR A 69 4.03 9.88 10.39
C THR A 69 3.44 11.27 10.67
N SER A 70 3.68 12.25 9.77
CA SER A 70 3.15 13.61 9.90
C SER A 70 1.62 13.71 9.86
N ASP A 71 0.92 12.69 9.40
CA ASP A 71 -0.54 12.64 9.31
C ASP A 71 -1.19 12.16 10.63
N LEU A 72 -0.41 12.03 11.70
CA LEU A 72 -0.84 11.66 13.05
C LEU A 72 -1.65 10.36 13.10
N LEU A 73 -1.25 9.38 12.31
CA LEU A 73 -1.81 8.04 12.34
C LEU A 73 -1.44 7.33 13.65
N PRO A 74 -2.20 6.30 14.06
CA PRO A 74 -1.98 5.62 15.32
C PRO A 74 -0.69 4.78 15.37
N ALA A 75 0.01 4.64 14.24
CA ALA A 75 1.30 3.98 14.11
C ALA A 75 2.20 4.74 13.14
N SER A 76 3.52 4.59 13.30
CA SER A 76 4.53 5.27 12.48
C SER A 76 4.57 4.72 11.05
N GLU A 77 4.92 5.57 10.07
CA GLU A 77 5.21 5.11 8.72
C GLU A 77 6.28 4.02 8.73
N ASN A 78 6.18 3.06 7.82
CA ASN A 78 7.11 1.93 7.73
C ASN A 78 7.20 1.08 9.04
N SER A 79 6.15 1.02 9.83
CA SER A 79 6.04 0.10 10.96
C SER A 79 5.19 -1.12 10.60
N VAL A 80 5.34 -2.20 11.34
CA VAL A 80 4.50 -3.39 11.21
C VAL A 80 3.05 -3.05 11.57
N GLU A 81 2.86 -2.22 12.57
CA GLU A 81 1.58 -1.80 13.10
C GLU A 81 0.77 -1.01 12.06
N ILE A 82 1.42 -0.12 11.28
CA ILE A 82 0.71 0.63 10.22
C ILE A 82 0.35 -0.28 9.03
N ILE A 83 1.20 -1.25 8.70
CA ILE A 83 0.91 -2.26 7.67
C ILE A 83 -0.34 -3.08 8.04
N GLN A 84 -0.48 -3.50 9.30
CA GLN A 84 -1.69 -4.19 9.78
C GLN A 84 -2.95 -3.35 9.71
N LEU A 85 -2.82 -2.02 9.77
CA LEU A 85 -3.95 -1.10 9.65
C LEU A 85 -4.32 -0.77 8.21
N ALA A 86 -3.39 -0.93 7.26
CA ALA A 86 -3.57 -0.50 5.86
C ALA A 86 -4.84 -1.09 5.22
N GLU A 87 -5.09 -2.38 5.42
CA GLU A 87 -6.30 -3.05 4.91
C GLU A 87 -7.58 -2.44 5.50
N ARG A 88 -7.58 -2.11 6.81
CA ARG A 88 -8.73 -1.49 7.48
C ARG A 88 -9.01 -0.08 6.97
N LEU A 89 -8.00 0.59 6.42
CA LEU A 89 -8.10 1.88 5.77
C LEU A 89 -8.58 1.77 4.31
N GLY A 90 -8.70 0.54 3.79
CA GLY A 90 -9.19 0.25 2.43
C GLY A 90 -8.09 -0.03 1.41
N ALA A 91 -6.83 -0.25 1.84
CA ALA A 91 -5.74 -0.64 0.96
C ALA A 91 -5.91 -2.06 0.43
N THR A 92 -5.53 -2.29 -0.80
CA THR A 92 -5.35 -3.61 -1.41
C THR A 92 -3.87 -4.02 -1.45
N GLY A 93 -2.98 -3.08 -1.17
CA GLY A 93 -1.54 -3.29 -1.12
C GLY A 93 -0.82 -2.16 -0.41
N VAL A 94 0.47 -2.35 -0.19
CA VAL A 94 1.35 -1.38 0.48
C VAL A 94 2.61 -1.14 -0.35
N GLU A 95 3.15 0.04 -0.22
CA GLU A 95 4.53 0.37 -0.58
C GLU A 95 5.32 0.53 0.73
N ILE A 96 6.56 0.03 0.75
CA ILE A 96 7.48 0.12 1.88
C ILE A 96 8.90 0.40 1.41
N ASP A 97 9.60 1.27 2.14
CA ASP A 97 10.94 1.75 1.80
C ASP A 97 12.03 0.81 2.33
N ILE A 98 12.83 0.23 1.44
CA ILE A 98 13.87 -0.73 1.80
C ILE A 98 15.23 -0.05 1.91
N ARG A 99 15.87 -0.18 3.07
CA ARG A 99 17.27 0.18 3.31
C ARG A 99 18.06 -0.99 3.88
N GLN A 100 19.35 -0.88 3.84
CA GLN A 100 20.23 -1.93 4.31
C GLN A 100 21.16 -1.39 5.39
N THR A 101 21.15 -2.01 6.57
CA THR A 101 22.00 -1.66 7.70
C THR A 101 23.48 -1.97 7.41
N LYS A 102 24.38 -1.55 8.30
CA LYS A 102 25.83 -1.81 8.20
C LYS A 102 26.16 -3.30 8.08
N ASP A 103 25.46 -4.14 8.81
CA ASP A 103 25.61 -5.60 8.82
C ASP A 103 24.79 -6.30 7.72
N GLY A 104 24.21 -5.54 6.79
CA GLY A 104 23.50 -6.06 5.63
C GLY A 104 22.05 -6.49 5.88
N THR A 105 21.47 -6.24 7.06
CA THR A 105 20.07 -6.53 7.32
C THR A 105 19.18 -5.57 6.55
N PHE A 106 18.17 -6.07 5.82
CA PHE A 106 17.14 -5.23 5.22
C PHE A 106 16.14 -4.79 6.25
N ILE A 107 15.94 -3.50 6.35
CA ILE A 107 14.97 -2.82 7.23
C ILE A 107 14.00 -1.98 6.38
N ILE A 108 12.87 -1.62 6.94
CA ILE A 108 11.98 -0.65 6.30
C ILE A 108 12.06 0.71 6.99
N TYR A 109 12.56 1.70 6.26
CA TYR A 109 12.77 3.07 6.72
C TYR A 109 13.00 4.03 5.56
N HIS A 110 12.35 5.21 5.55
CA HIS A 110 12.40 6.10 4.39
C HIS A 110 13.67 6.95 4.30
N ASP A 111 14.01 7.71 5.35
CA ASP A 111 15.06 8.73 5.28
C ASP A 111 16.47 8.13 5.33
N ILE A 112 17.46 8.86 4.81
CA ILE A 112 18.86 8.47 4.89
C ILE A 112 19.33 8.51 6.35
N ASN A 113 18.97 9.59 7.06
CA ASN A 113 19.45 9.84 8.42
C ASN A 113 18.35 9.56 9.46
N LEU A 114 18.79 9.14 10.65
CA LEU A 114 17.97 9.18 11.84
C LEU A 114 17.57 10.63 12.14
N ASN A 115 16.28 10.89 12.32
CA ASN A 115 15.75 12.23 12.57
C ASN A 115 14.43 12.21 13.33
N LEU A 116 14.09 13.34 13.96
CA LEU A 116 12.90 13.47 14.81
C LEU A 116 11.56 13.46 14.04
N ARG A 117 11.58 13.50 12.72
CA ARG A 117 10.38 13.28 11.90
C ARG A 117 9.91 11.83 11.97
N LEU A 118 10.85 10.89 12.01
CA LEU A 118 10.59 9.45 11.94
C LEU A 118 10.86 8.70 13.23
N THR A 119 11.69 9.25 14.12
CA THR A 119 12.10 8.56 15.34
C THR A 119 11.91 9.43 16.58
N GLN A 120 11.75 8.79 17.70
CA GLN A 120 11.90 9.44 19.00
C GLN A 120 13.34 9.90 19.18
N LYS A 121 13.56 10.79 20.17
CA LYS A 121 14.91 11.24 20.51
C LYS A 121 15.77 10.04 20.90
N THR A 122 16.90 9.88 20.20
CA THR A 122 17.91 8.83 20.44
C THR A 122 19.27 9.46 20.57
N GLY A 123 20.24 8.73 21.14
CA GLY A 123 21.65 9.14 21.17
C GLY A 123 22.40 8.87 19.84
N LEU A 124 21.77 8.19 18.89
CA LEU A 124 22.35 7.90 17.57
C LEU A 124 22.02 9.04 16.59
N VAL A 125 22.99 9.38 15.73
CA VAL A 125 22.86 10.45 14.73
C VAL A 125 23.50 10.03 13.40
N GLY A 126 23.04 10.64 12.30
CA GLY A 126 23.59 10.39 10.96
C GLY A 126 22.89 9.26 10.21
N ALA A 127 23.60 8.70 9.25
CA ALA A 127 23.04 7.75 8.30
C ALA A 127 22.67 6.41 8.97
N ILE A 128 21.47 5.91 8.66
CA ILE A 128 20.95 4.66 9.26
C ILE A 128 21.81 3.46 8.88
N GLU A 129 22.39 3.45 7.68
CA GLU A 129 23.28 2.42 7.18
C GLU A 129 24.64 2.38 7.88
N SER A 130 24.95 3.34 8.76
CA SER A 130 26.14 3.33 9.60
C SER A 130 26.03 2.42 10.82
N TYR A 131 24.83 1.93 11.13
CA TYR A 131 24.52 1.13 12.30
C TYR A 131 24.17 -0.30 11.93
N THR A 132 24.50 -1.25 12.82
CA THR A 132 23.98 -2.63 12.73
C THR A 132 22.50 -2.66 13.13
N TYR A 133 21.80 -3.71 12.70
CA TYR A 133 20.41 -3.88 13.11
C TYR A 133 20.25 -3.98 14.64
N ASP A 134 21.16 -4.67 15.30
CA ASP A 134 21.15 -4.78 16.77
C ASP A 134 21.23 -3.40 17.44
N GLN A 135 22.11 -2.52 16.96
CA GLN A 135 22.20 -1.15 17.47
C GLN A 135 20.90 -0.38 17.28
N LEU A 136 20.32 -0.45 16.08
CA LEU A 136 19.04 0.21 15.79
C LEU A 136 17.91 -0.37 16.63
N SER A 137 17.83 -1.68 16.77
CA SER A 137 16.74 -2.36 17.51
C SER A 137 16.74 -2.04 19.01
N VAL A 138 17.93 -1.75 19.58
CA VAL A 138 18.07 -1.39 20.99
C VAL A 138 17.85 0.10 21.24
N PHE A 139 18.47 0.96 20.43
CA PHE A 139 18.59 2.39 20.73
C PHE A 139 17.58 3.27 20.01
N VAL A 140 16.91 2.77 18.94
CA VAL A 140 15.98 3.57 18.14
C VAL A 140 14.55 3.08 18.32
N ARG A 141 13.64 4.03 18.44
CA ARG A 141 12.19 3.80 18.32
C ARG A 141 11.65 4.74 17.25
N LEU A 142 10.73 4.24 16.45
CA LEU A 142 9.96 5.08 15.53
C LEU A 142 9.15 6.11 16.31
N PHE A 143 8.57 7.07 15.63
CA PHE A 143 7.92 8.23 16.22
C PHE A 143 6.89 7.87 17.29
N ASN A 144 6.04 6.87 17.07
CA ASN A 144 5.03 6.41 18.03
C ASN A 144 5.53 5.33 19.00
N GLY A 145 6.83 4.97 18.96
CA GLY A 145 7.45 4.05 19.93
C GLY A 145 7.74 2.64 19.39
N GLU A 146 7.36 2.32 18.16
CA GLU A 146 7.61 1.02 17.56
C GLU A 146 9.10 0.82 17.23
N LYS A 147 9.52 -0.40 17.04
CA LYS A 147 10.86 -0.72 16.50
C LYS A 147 10.91 -0.43 15.00
N ILE A 148 12.09 -0.14 14.48
CA ILE A 148 12.32 -0.21 13.04
C ILE A 148 12.25 -1.70 12.65
N PRO A 149 11.28 -2.12 11.84
CA PRO A 149 11.16 -3.53 11.50
C PRO A 149 12.12 -3.94 10.40
N THR A 150 12.47 -5.23 10.38
CA THR A 150 13.13 -5.83 9.24
C THR A 150 12.14 -6.05 8.08
N LEU A 151 12.65 -6.19 6.87
CA LEU A 151 11.85 -6.59 5.71
C LEU A 151 11.17 -7.93 5.94
N ILE A 152 11.85 -8.88 6.59
CA ILE A 152 11.32 -10.20 6.89
C ILE A 152 10.11 -10.11 7.82
N GLU A 153 10.22 -9.37 8.95
CA GLU A 153 9.10 -9.16 9.87
C GLU A 153 7.90 -8.54 9.16
N SER A 154 8.14 -7.56 8.29
CA SER A 154 7.09 -6.88 7.53
C SER A 154 6.39 -7.81 6.54
N LEU A 155 7.15 -8.59 5.79
CA LEU A 155 6.59 -9.56 4.84
C LEU A 155 5.88 -10.72 5.55
N ASP A 156 6.35 -11.16 6.72
CA ASP A 156 5.67 -12.16 7.53
C ASP A 156 4.30 -11.67 8.02
N VAL A 157 4.21 -10.41 8.43
CA VAL A 157 2.93 -9.79 8.82
C VAL A 157 2.00 -9.68 7.61
N ILE A 158 2.48 -9.17 6.48
CA ILE A 158 1.69 -9.05 5.26
C ILE A 158 1.12 -10.42 4.87
N LEU A 159 1.96 -11.45 4.82
CA LEU A 159 1.58 -12.78 4.37
C LEU A 159 0.60 -13.48 5.33
N ASN A 160 0.80 -13.35 6.64
CA ASN A 160 0.11 -14.19 7.63
C ASN A 160 -1.01 -13.47 8.37
N GLN A 161 -1.07 -12.13 8.33
CA GLN A 161 -1.97 -11.33 9.18
C GLN A 161 -2.83 -10.32 8.42
N THR A 162 -2.66 -10.23 7.09
CA THR A 162 -3.44 -9.32 6.25
C THR A 162 -3.97 -10.02 5.00
N ALA A 163 -4.95 -9.42 4.33
CA ALA A 163 -5.41 -9.84 3.00
C ALA A 163 -4.85 -8.93 1.88
N LEU A 164 -3.75 -8.22 2.13
CA LEU A 164 -3.10 -7.37 1.13
C LEU A 164 -2.59 -8.22 -0.05
N GLU A 165 -2.88 -7.77 -1.27
CA GLU A 165 -2.57 -8.50 -2.49
C GLU A 165 -1.32 -7.99 -3.21
N THR A 166 -0.80 -6.83 -2.81
CA THR A 166 0.33 -6.16 -3.49
C THR A 166 1.31 -5.56 -2.50
N VAL A 167 2.60 -5.82 -2.72
CA VAL A 167 3.70 -5.19 -2.01
C VAL A 167 4.64 -4.54 -3.02
N TRP A 168 4.89 -3.26 -2.86
CA TRP A 168 5.89 -2.50 -3.59
C TRP A 168 7.09 -2.28 -2.68
N LEU A 169 8.21 -2.93 -2.97
CA LEU A 169 9.46 -2.80 -2.26
C LEU A 169 10.27 -1.64 -2.88
N ASP A 170 10.11 -0.43 -2.38
CA ASP A 170 10.87 0.72 -2.88
C ASP A 170 12.33 0.62 -2.42
N SER A 171 13.23 0.29 -3.34
CA SER A 171 14.65 0.04 -3.05
C SER A 171 15.44 1.35 -2.93
N LYS A 172 15.40 1.99 -1.74
CA LYS A 172 16.10 3.28 -1.47
C LYS A 172 17.61 3.13 -1.41
N ASP A 173 18.10 2.20 -0.59
CA ASP A 173 19.51 1.85 -0.48
C ASP A 173 19.64 0.33 -0.33
N VAL A 174 19.70 -0.34 -1.46
CA VAL A 174 19.86 -1.79 -1.56
C VAL A 174 21.19 -2.09 -2.22
N ARG A 175 22.12 -2.60 -1.44
CA ARG A 175 23.47 -2.96 -1.91
C ARG A 175 23.57 -4.43 -2.32
N ASP A 176 22.62 -5.25 -1.90
CA ASP A 176 22.53 -6.69 -2.21
C ASP A 176 21.20 -7.00 -2.91
N MET A 177 21.09 -6.58 -4.16
CA MET A 177 19.93 -6.84 -5.00
C MET A 177 19.65 -8.35 -5.21
N PRO A 178 20.67 -9.23 -5.35
CA PRO A 178 20.44 -10.69 -5.41
C PRO A 178 19.75 -11.25 -4.16
N ARG A 179 20.11 -10.78 -2.97
CA ARG A 179 19.45 -11.21 -1.72
C ARG A 179 18.02 -10.69 -1.64
N LEU A 180 17.77 -9.43 -2.05
CA LEU A 180 16.41 -8.89 -2.11
C LEU A 180 15.51 -9.72 -3.04
N ARG A 181 16.03 -10.08 -4.23
CA ARG A 181 15.35 -11.00 -5.15
C ARG A 181 15.04 -12.36 -4.50
N THR A 182 16.00 -12.93 -3.78
CA THR A 182 15.81 -14.23 -3.09
C THR A 182 14.67 -14.14 -2.07
N ILE A 183 14.60 -13.06 -1.30
CA ILE A 183 13.51 -12.80 -0.36
C ILE A 183 12.19 -12.68 -1.10
N GLN A 184 12.13 -11.87 -2.16
CA GLN A 184 10.93 -11.74 -3.00
C GLN A 184 10.42 -13.11 -3.47
N GLN A 185 11.28 -13.94 -4.03
CA GLN A 185 10.90 -15.26 -4.53
C GLN A 185 10.41 -16.20 -3.43
N THR A 186 11.08 -16.19 -2.28
CA THR A 186 10.69 -16.99 -1.13
C THR A 186 9.28 -16.66 -0.67
N TYR A 187 8.96 -15.38 -0.56
CA TYR A 187 7.64 -14.95 -0.11
C TYR A 187 6.55 -15.15 -1.16
N LEU A 188 6.86 -15.00 -2.44
CA LEU A 188 5.92 -15.36 -3.52
C LEU A 188 5.59 -16.85 -3.51
N GLN A 189 6.59 -17.72 -3.27
CA GLN A 189 6.37 -19.17 -3.14
C GLN A 189 5.54 -19.52 -1.90
N ARG A 190 5.87 -18.92 -0.74
CA ARG A 190 5.09 -19.11 0.49
C ARG A 190 3.63 -18.68 0.33
N ALA A 191 3.40 -17.53 -0.32
CA ALA A 191 2.06 -17.02 -0.60
C ALA A 191 1.27 -18.01 -1.48
N ALA A 192 1.89 -18.50 -2.55
CA ALA A 192 1.27 -19.51 -3.42
C ALA A 192 0.91 -20.80 -2.67
N GLN A 193 1.80 -21.29 -1.79
CA GLN A 193 1.55 -22.49 -0.96
C GLN A 193 0.39 -22.28 0.03
N GLN A 194 0.21 -21.07 0.52
CA GLN A 194 -0.88 -20.71 1.44
C GLN A 194 -2.20 -20.34 0.72
N GLY A 195 -2.20 -20.27 -0.61
CA GLY A 195 -3.34 -19.77 -1.38
C GLY A 195 -3.59 -18.26 -1.24
N HIS A 196 -2.62 -17.52 -0.71
CA HIS A 196 -2.68 -16.07 -0.61
C HIS A 196 -2.30 -15.42 -1.96
N ARG A 197 -3.19 -14.61 -2.51
CA ARG A 197 -2.96 -13.89 -3.78
C ARG A 197 -2.07 -12.68 -3.53
N LEU A 198 -0.76 -12.89 -3.50
CA LEU A 198 0.22 -11.85 -3.20
C LEU A 198 1.14 -11.62 -4.40
N ASN A 199 1.30 -10.36 -4.79
CA ASN A 199 2.29 -9.88 -5.74
C ASN A 199 3.33 -9.05 -4.99
N ILE A 200 4.59 -9.36 -5.14
CA ILE A 200 5.69 -8.59 -4.55
C ILE A 200 6.55 -8.06 -5.68
N TYR A 201 6.69 -6.74 -5.77
CA TYR A 201 7.43 -6.06 -6.83
C TYR A 201 8.68 -5.39 -6.26
N ILE A 202 9.84 -5.59 -6.90
CA ILE A 202 11.04 -4.78 -6.61
C ILE A 202 10.85 -3.43 -7.29
N GLY A 203 10.79 -2.37 -6.51
CA GLY A 203 10.71 -0.98 -6.96
C GLY A 203 12.07 -0.46 -7.40
N LEU A 204 12.10 0.22 -8.53
CA LEU A 204 13.30 0.74 -9.17
C LEU A 204 13.12 2.25 -9.37
N PRO A 205 13.39 3.06 -8.31
CA PRO A 205 13.13 4.50 -8.31
C PRO A 205 14.16 5.31 -9.10
N ALA A 206 15.37 4.78 -9.33
CA ALA A 206 16.44 5.48 -10.02
C ALA A 206 17.28 4.56 -10.91
N GLN A 207 18.11 5.17 -11.76
CA GLN A 207 18.95 4.43 -12.72
C GLN A 207 19.95 3.49 -12.02
N GLU A 208 20.40 3.82 -10.82
CA GLU A 208 21.30 2.97 -10.04
C GLU A 208 20.64 1.61 -9.73
N GLN A 209 19.41 1.62 -9.21
CA GLN A 209 18.66 0.39 -8.90
C GLN A 209 18.32 -0.39 -10.16
N VAL A 210 18.02 0.31 -11.25
CA VAL A 210 17.83 -0.34 -12.57
C VAL A 210 19.10 -1.07 -13.00
N THR A 211 20.27 -0.43 -12.88
CA THR A 211 21.56 -1.05 -13.25
C THR A 211 21.87 -2.29 -12.40
N GLN A 212 21.61 -2.24 -11.10
CA GLN A 212 21.77 -3.39 -10.21
C GLN A 212 20.78 -4.51 -10.56
N PHE A 213 19.55 -4.16 -10.88
CA PHE A 213 18.50 -5.11 -11.26
C PHE A 213 18.83 -5.81 -12.58
N GLU A 214 19.37 -5.10 -13.58
CA GLU A 214 19.78 -5.66 -14.87
C GLU A 214 20.94 -6.69 -14.74
N GLN A 215 21.69 -6.67 -13.65
CA GLN A 215 22.74 -7.68 -13.36
C GLN A 215 22.17 -9.01 -12.84
N LEU A 216 20.89 -9.02 -12.43
CA LEU A 216 20.26 -10.24 -11.95
C LEU A 216 20.02 -11.23 -13.11
N PRO A 217 20.29 -12.53 -12.91
CA PRO A 217 19.91 -13.55 -13.89
C PRO A 217 18.39 -13.51 -14.16
N ASN A 218 18.03 -13.49 -15.44
CA ASN A 218 16.63 -13.47 -15.88
C ASN A 218 15.81 -12.29 -15.32
N HIS A 219 16.42 -11.13 -15.08
CA HIS A 219 15.76 -9.95 -14.53
C HIS A 219 14.46 -9.58 -15.28
N ARG A 220 14.41 -9.76 -16.61
CA ARG A 220 13.22 -9.48 -17.42
C ARG A 220 11.99 -10.34 -17.11
N GLN A 221 12.14 -11.38 -16.29
CA GLN A 221 11.07 -12.26 -15.83
C GLN A 221 10.68 -11.98 -14.36
N LEU A 222 11.41 -11.09 -13.69
CA LEU A 222 11.18 -10.79 -12.28
C LEU A 222 10.09 -9.72 -12.14
N PRO A 223 9.13 -9.89 -11.21
CA PRO A 223 8.15 -8.86 -10.90
C PRO A 223 8.83 -7.59 -10.41
N SER A 224 8.64 -6.48 -11.12
CA SER A 224 9.26 -5.20 -10.78
C SER A 224 8.36 -4.02 -11.13
N ILE A 225 8.60 -2.90 -10.45
CA ILE A 225 7.99 -1.59 -10.70
C ILE A 225 9.09 -0.63 -11.15
N CYS A 226 8.91 0.00 -12.29
CA CYS A 226 9.81 1.03 -12.81
C CYS A 226 9.17 2.41 -12.65
N GLU A 227 9.84 3.31 -11.94
CA GLU A 227 9.39 4.70 -11.72
C GLU A 227 9.96 5.68 -12.73
N LEU A 228 10.90 5.22 -13.57
CA LEU A 228 11.51 6.01 -14.65
C LEU A 228 10.59 6.06 -15.88
N ASP A 229 11.10 6.54 -16.98
CA ASP A 229 10.31 6.66 -18.20
C ASP A 229 9.93 5.29 -18.81
N THR A 230 9.01 5.34 -19.77
CA THR A 230 8.50 4.14 -20.46
C THR A 230 9.56 3.36 -21.22
N SER A 231 10.64 4.01 -21.67
CA SER A 231 11.73 3.34 -22.39
C SER A 231 12.52 2.40 -21.47
N VAL A 232 12.81 2.87 -20.25
CA VAL A 232 13.46 2.06 -19.22
C VAL A 232 12.56 0.90 -18.80
N ALA A 233 11.28 1.17 -18.51
CA ALA A 233 10.32 0.15 -18.14
C ALA A 233 10.20 -0.98 -19.19
N LYS A 234 10.23 -0.62 -20.48
CA LYS A 234 10.24 -1.59 -21.59
C LYS A 234 11.56 -2.38 -21.66
N ARG A 235 12.70 -1.69 -21.48
CA ARG A 235 14.04 -2.29 -21.55
C ARG A 235 14.20 -3.41 -20.53
N ILE A 236 13.84 -3.16 -19.29
CA ILE A 236 13.93 -4.15 -18.21
C ILE A 236 12.74 -5.11 -18.15
N ASN A 237 11.74 -4.89 -18.99
CA ASN A 237 10.45 -5.61 -18.98
C ASN A 237 9.74 -5.52 -17.62
N ALA A 238 9.70 -4.33 -17.02
CA ALA A 238 9.00 -4.13 -15.77
C ALA A 238 7.54 -4.58 -15.85
N THR A 239 7.05 -5.24 -14.83
CA THR A 239 5.64 -5.67 -14.71
C THR A 239 4.72 -4.49 -14.55
N VAL A 240 5.20 -3.47 -13.85
CA VAL A 240 4.46 -2.23 -13.58
C VAL A 240 5.31 -1.03 -14.00
N TRP A 241 4.69 -0.08 -14.68
CA TRP A 241 5.22 1.27 -14.83
C TRP A 241 4.53 2.21 -13.85
N ALA A 242 5.31 3.01 -13.13
CA ALA A 242 4.77 3.88 -12.08
C ALA A 242 5.20 5.34 -12.28
N PRO A 243 4.48 6.12 -13.11
CA PRO A 243 4.75 7.55 -13.29
C PRO A 243 4.33 8.38 -12.08
N ARG A 244 4.99 9.53 -11.90
CA ARG A 244 4.57 10.55 -10.93
C ARG A 244 3.29 11.24 -11.42
N TRP A 245 2.34 11.49 -10.53
CA TRP A 245 1.10 12.19 -10.85
C TRP A 245 1.32 13.62 -11.36
N THR A 246 2.41 14.27 -10.95
CA THR A 246 2.79 15.63 -11.39
C THR A 246 3.09 15.72 -12.89
N LEU A 247 3.28 14.59 -13.56
CA LEU A 247 3.41 14.51 -15.02
C LEU A 247 2.06 14.48 -15.74
N GLY A 248 0.95 14.61 -15.01
CA GLY A 248 -0.41 14.48 -15.53
C GLY A 248 -0.82 13.03 -15.76
N GLN A 249 -1.98 12.84 -16.40
CA GLN A 249 -2.56 11.50 -16.59
C GLN A 249 -1.83 10.65 -17.65
N GLN A 250 -1.06 11.25 -18.53
CA GLN A 250 -0.28 10.57 -19.57
C GLN A 250 -1.04 9.42 -20.26
N ILE A 251 -2.32 9.64 -20.58
CA ILE A 251 -3.23 8.60 -21.12
C ILE A 251 -2.62 7.80 -22.28
N PRO A 252 -2.00 8.43 -23.30
CA PRO A 252 -1.41 7.67 -24.42
C PRO A 252 -0.32 6.70 -23.97
N SER A 253 0.58 7.14 -23.06
CA SER A 253 1.64 6.29 -22.52
C SER A 253 1.09 5.18 -21.63
N THR A 254 0.11 5.50 -20.78
CA THR A 254 -0.59 4.55 -19.91
C THR A 254 -1.23 3.43 -20.73
N VAL A 255 -2.03 3.78 -21.73
CA VAL A 255 -2.69 2.81 -22.62
C VAL A 255 -1.66 1.98 -23.41
N ALA A 256 -0.60 2.60 -23.92
CA ALA A 256 0.45 1.89 -24.66
C ALA A 256 1.22 0.88 -23.77
N MET A 257 1.42 1.17 -22.48
CA MET A 257 2.03 0.24 -21.52
C MET A 257 1.09 -0.92 -21.21
N GLN A 258 -0.19 -0.64 -21.01
CA GLN A 258 -1.22 -1.67 -20.76
C GLN A 258 -1.43 -2.60 -21.93
N GLN A 259 -1.40 -2.09 -23.17
CA GLN A 259 -1.46 -2.92 -24.40
C GLN A 259 -0.28 -3.89 -24.52
N GLN A 260 0.82 -3.64 -23.84
CA GLN A 260 1.98 -4.54 -23.74
C GLN A 260 1.88 -5.49 -22.54
N GLY A 261 0.74 -5.56 -21.85
CA GLY A 261 0.50 -6.44 -20.70
C GLY A 261 1.05 -5.91 -19.36
N ARG A 262 1.47 -4.64 -19.29
CA ARG A 262 1.95 -4.02 -18.05
C ARG A 262 0.80 -3.39 -17.29
N LYS A 263 0.92 -3.33 -15.97
CA LYS A 263 0.08 -2.47 -15.13
C LYS A 263 0.68 -1.07 -15.05
N VAL A 264 -0.14 -0.08 -14.75
CA VAL A 264 0.31 1.30 -14.55
C VAL A 264 -0.25 1.83 -13.24
N PHE A 265 0.64 2.15 -12.27
CA PHE A 265 0.29 2.77 -10.99
C PHE A 265 0.79 4.21 -10.98
N VAL A 266 0.03 5.11 -10.38
CA VAL A 266 0.44 6.52 -10.24
C VAL A 266 0.74 6.85 -8.78
N TRP A 267 1.76 7.70 -8.51
CA TRP A 267 2.25 8.04 -7.18
C TRP A 267 2.74 9.47 -7.03
N THR A 268 2.88 10.05 -5.85
CA THR A 268 2.02 9.81 -4.68
C THR A 268 0.89 10.80 -4.78
N LEU A 269 -0.33 10.34 -4.90
CA LEU A 269 -1.48 11.18 -5.20
C LEU A 269 -2.36 11.34 -3.95
N ASP A 270 -2.35 12.52 -3.37
CA ASP A 270 -2.93 12.80 -2.06
C ASP A 270 -4.10 13.80 -2.09
N VAL A 271 -4.19 14.61 -3.15
CA VAL A 271 -5.21 15.67 -3.26
C VAL A 271 -6.53 15.05 -3.70
N PRO A 272 -7.63 15.16 -2.92
CA PRO A 272 -8.90 14.48 -3.19
C PRO A 272 -9.46 14.73 -4.58
N GLU A 273 -9.40 15.98 -5.06
CA GLU A 273 -9.90 16.38 -6.37
C GLU A 273 -9.10 15.70 -7.50
N PHE A 274 -7.79 15.57 -7.34
CA PHE A 274 -6.95 14.87 -8.30
C PHE A 274 -7.12 13.35 -8.20
N ILE A 275 -7.29 12.79 -7.00
CA ILE A 275 -7.64 11.37 -6.82
C ILE A 275 -8.91 11.06 -7.62
N GLN A 276 -9.97 11.85 -7.44
CA GLN A 276 -11.22 11.69 -8.17
C GLN A 276 -11.01 11.79 -9.68
N GLN A 277 -10.30 12.81 -10.15
CA GLN A 277 -10.03 13.04 -11.57
C GLN A 277 -9.23 11.89 -12.19
N PHE A 278 -8.18 11.40 -11.49
CA PHE A 278 -7.34 10.32 -11.99
C PHE A 278 -8.08 8.98 -12.04
N ILE A 279 -8.98 8.73 -11.08
CA ILE A 279 -9.82 7.53 -11.08
C ILE A 279 -10.88 7.61 -12.20
N GLN A 280 -11.51 8.76 -12.43
CA GLN A 280 -12.60 8.92 -13.41
C GLN A 280 -12.10 8.99 -14.85
N ASN A 281 -11.02 9.71 -15.09
CA ASN A 281 -10.55 10.07 -16.43
C ASN A 281 -9.23 9.39 -16.81
N GLY A 282 -8.47 8.89 -15.84
CA GLY A 282 -7.24 8.15 -16.07
C GLY A 282 -7.51 6.67 -16.36
N SER A 283 -6.57 6.01 -17.00
CA SER A 283 -6.64 4.57 -17.27
C SER A 283 -5.72 3.77 -16.36
N PHE A 284 -5.42 4.28 -15.17
CA PHE A 284 -4.49 3.64 -14.25
C PHE A 284 -5.07 2.36 -13.64
N ASP A 285 -4.21 1.40 -13.36
CA ASP A 285 -4.54 0.15 -12.66
C ASP A 285 -4.45 0.29 -11.13
N GLY A 286 -3.91 1.41 -10.63
CA GLY A 286 -3.81 1.68 -9.20
C GLY A 286 -3.26 3.07 -8.88
N ILE A 287 -3.46 3.46 -7.62
CA ILE A 287 -2.97 4.71 -7.04
C ILE A 287 -2.22 4.41 -5.74
N LEU A 288 -1.02 4.95 -5.60
CA LEU A 288 -0.28 5.04 -4.34
C LEU A 288 -0.58 6.37 -3.66
N SER A 289 -1.04 6.33 -2.41
CA SER A 289 -1.45 7.51 -1.65
C SER A 289 -1.15 7.39 -0.16
N ASN A 290 -0.93 8.53 0.51
CA ASN A 290 -0.95 8.63 1.96
C ASN A 290 -2.39 8.62 2.52
N TYR A 291 -3.39 8.87 1.69
CA TYR A 291 -4.81 8.97 2.07
C TYR A 291 -5.64 7.85 1.45
N VAL A 292 -5.28 6.62 1.81
CA VAL A 292 -5.93 5.39 1.36
C VAL A 292 -7.47 5.45 1.42
N PRO A 293 -8.10 5.94 2.53
CA PRO A 293 -9.56 6.03 2.60
C PRO A 293 -10.17 6.90 1.50
N SER A 294 -9.48 7.96 1.07
CA SER A 294 -9.97 8.82 -0.02
C SER A 294 -9.94 8.09 -1.36
N VAL A 295 -8.86 7.37 -1.65
CA VAL A 295 -8.74 6.56 -2.88
C VAL A 295 -9.81 5.47 -2.89
N ALA A 296 -9.98 4.75 -1.77
CA ALA A 296 -10.98 3.70 -1.60
C ALA A 296 -12.40 4.26 -1.81
N TYR A 297 -12.70 5.39 -1.18
CA TYR A 297 -14.00 6.05 -1.35
C TYR A 297 -14.29 6.36 -2.82
N TYR A 298 -13.41 7.11 -3.50
CA TYR A 298 -13.64 7.50 -4.89
C TYR A 298 -13.70 6.31 -5.84
N HIS A 299 -12.88 5.27 -5.60
CA HIS A 299 -12.93 4.05 -6.42
C HIS A 299 -14.25 3.28 -6.22
N TYR A 300 -14.63 2.98 -4.98
CA TYR A 300 -15.78 2.13 -4.71
C TYR A 300 -17.14 2.80 -4.97
N VAL A 301 -17.23 4.15 -4.89
CA VAL A 301 -18.49 4.86 -5.16
C VAL A 301 -18.70 5.24 -6.63
N GLN A 302 -17.78 4.94 -7.52
CA GLN A 302 -17.97 5.15 -8.96
C GLN A 302 -19.19 4.39 -9.49
N LYS A 303 -19.83 4.99 -10.50
CA LYS A 303 -20.96 4.39 -11.24
C LYS A 303 -20.47 3.42 -12.31
#